data_4f57e28d0d23304ce08b40b9cafbb35a
#
_entry.id   4f57e28d0d23304ce08b40b9cafbb35a
#
_cell.length_a   1.000
_cell.length_b   1.000
_cell.length_c   1.000
_cell.angle_alpha   90.00
_cell.angle_beta   90.00
_cell.angle_gamma   90.00
#
_symmetry.space_group_name_H-M   'P 1'
#
loop_
_entity.id
_entity.type
_entity.pdbx_description
1 polymer ?
#
loop_
_entity_poly.entity_id
_entity_poly.type
_entity_poly.pdbx_seq_one_letter_code
_entity_poly.pdbx_strand_id
1 'polypeptide(L)'
;MSNPKGSFLTAKKHLEKQRVKTIGCSRLWQSPAWHLGQGRPDFINAVVKFEFEQGPEALMSILLSTEDKLGRVRSVPNASRIIDLDLLIYGEETRKTKDLSLPHPRMLDRAFVLLPLCELDPSWISELAKLPMRDINAMKYIGRW
;
A
#
# COMPACT_ATOMS: atom_id res chain seq x y z
N MET A 1 -14.18 -14.25 4.71
CA MET A 1 -13.15 -13.30 5.12
C MET A 1 -11.92 -13.45 4.26
N SER A 2 -11.41 -12.34 3.77
CA SER A 2 -10.24 -12.39 2.89
C SER A 2 -8.99 -12.81 3.66
N ASN A 3 -8.08 -13.51 2.97
CA ASN A 3 -6.76 -13.84 3.48
C ASN A 3 -5.79 -12.76 2.97
N PRO A 4 -5.42 -11.76 3.81
CA PRO A 4 -4.58 -10.65 3.34
C PRO A 4 -3.24 -11.11 2.79
N LYS A 5 -2.61 -12.07 3.46
CA LYS A 5 -1.34 -12.61 3.00
C LYS A 5 -1.47 -13.28 1.64
N GLY A 6 -2.52 -14.07 1.44
CA GLY A 6 -2.79 -14.72 0.16
C GLY A 6 -3.06 -13.71 -0.94
N SER A 7 -3.84 -12.66 -0.65
CA SER A 7 -4.13 -11.60 -1.59
C SER A 7 -2.86 -10.86 -2.00
N PHE A 8 -1.98 -10.56 -1.04
CA PHE A 8 -0.71 -9.89 -1.31
C PHE A 8 0.19 -10.74 -2.21
N LEU A 9 0.29 -12.04 -1.93
CA LEU A 9 1.10 -12.94 -2.75
C LEU A 9 0.55 -13.07 -4.18
N THR A 10 -0.77 -13.14 -4.32
CA THR A 10 -1.41 -13.21 -5.63
C THR A 10 -1.18 -11.93 -6.42
N ALA A 11 -1.31 -10.76 -5.77
CA ALA A 11 -1.04 -9.47 -6.39
C ALA A 11 0.41 -9.38 -6.85
N LYS A 12 1.34 -9.80 -6.01
CA LYS A 12 2.77 -9.79 -6.32
C LYS A 12 3.07 -10.65 -7.56
N LYS A 13 2.50 -11.84 -7.62
CA LYS A 13 2.69 -12.73 -8.78
C LYS A 13 2.13 -12.11 -10.06
N HIS A 14 0.96 -11.48 -9.97
CA HIS A 14 0.35 -10.82 -11.11
C HIS A 14 1.23 -9.66 -11.61
N LEU A 15 1.76 -8.85 -10.68
CA LEU A 15 2.64 -7.74 -11.01
C LEU A 15 3.94 -8.23 -11.66
N GLU A 16 4.51 -9.32 -11.16
CA GLU A 16 5.73 -9.89 -11.75
C GLU A 16 5.52 -10.33 -13.19
N LYS A 17 4.34 -10.84 -13.54
CA LYS A 17 3.99 -11.17 -14.92
C LYS A 17 3.92 -9.94 -15.81
N GLN A 18 3.67 -8.77 -15.23
CA GLN A 18 3.62 -7.49 -15.94
C GLN A 18 4.98 -6.78 -15.94
N ARG A 19 6.05 -7.48 -15.57
CA ARG A 19 7.42 -6.97 -15.49
C ARG A 19 7.61 -5.92 -14.38
N VAL A 20 6.78 -5.96 -13.36
CA VAL A 20 6.97 -5.17 -12.14
C VAL A 20 7.73 -6.06 -11.17
N LYS A 21 9.05 -5.86 -11.12
CA LYS A 21 9.94 -6.74 -10.36
C LYS A 21 10.01 -6.34 -8.90
N THR A 22 9.68 -7.26 -8.02
CA THR A 22 9.79 -7.04 -6.58
C THR A 22 11.25 -7.10 -6.15
N ILE A 23 11.71 -6.05 -5.46
CA ILE A 23 13.07 -5.97 -4.92
C ILE A 23 13.11 -5.81 -3.40
N GLY A 24 11.98 -5.62 -2.75
CA GLY A 24 11.89 -5.57 -1.30
C GLY A 24 10.47 -5.57 -0.82
N CYS A 25 10.22 -6.20 0.32
CA CYS A 25 8.91 -6.22 0.95
C CYS A 25 9.06 -5.91 2.43
N SER A 26 8.18 -5.06 2.96
CA SER A 26 8.09 -4.88 4.39
C SER A 26 7.41 -6.09 5.02
N ARG A 27 7.44 -6.17 6.33
CA ARG A 27 6.61 -7.12 7.07
C ARG A 27 5.16 -6.66 7.03
N LEU A 28 4.26 -7.52 7.50
CA LEU A 28 2.83 -7.22 7.57
C LEU A 28 2.53 -6.50 8.88
N TRP A 29 1.74 -5.44 8.80
CA TRP A 29 1.34 -4.64 9.94
C TRP A 29 -0.17 -4.47 9.97
N GLN A 30 -0.74 -4.56 11.17
CA GLN A 30 -2.15 -4.31 11.40
C GLN A 30 -2.34 -2.92 11.98
N SER A 31 -3.28 -2.16 11.40
CA SER A 31 -3.62 -0.83 11.89
C SER A 31 -5.12 -0.75 12.18
N PRO A 32 -5.52 0.04 13.20
CA PRO A 32 -6.95 0.20 13.49
C PRO A 32 -7.65 1.04 12.43
N ALA A 33 -8.93 0.73 12.20
CA ALA A 33 -9.78 1.46 11.27
C ALA A 33 -10.58 2.56 11.99
N TRP A 34 -9.90 3.42 12.75
CA TRP A 34 -10.55 4.43 13.59
C TRP A 34 -11.48 5.36 12.82
N HIS A 35 -11.07 5.76 11.62
CA HIS A 35 -11.83 6.70 10.80
C HIS A 35 -13.10 6.11 10.22
N LEU A 36 -13.29 4.81 10.32
CA LEU A 36 -14.49 4.12 9.80
C LEU A 36 -15.50 3.80 10.91
N GLY A 37 -15.19 4.17 12.17
CA GLY A 37 -16.07 3.95 13.30
C GLY A 37 -15.85 2.61 14.00
N GLN A 38 -16.56 2.43 15.11
CA GLN A 38 -16.45 1.20 15.89
C GLN A 38 -17.01 0.00 15.14
N GLY A 39 -16.47 -1.16 15.41
CA GLY A 39 -16.93 -2.41 14.81
C GLY A 39 -16.39 -2.68 13.42
N ARG A 40 -15.58 -1.79 12.88
CA ARG A 40 -14.91 -2.02 11.59
C ARG A 40 -13.65 -2.86 11.81
N PRO A 41 -13.37 -3.83 10.91
CA PRO A 41 -12.15 -4.62 11.02
C PRO A 41 -10.91 -3.75 10.81
N ASP A 42 -9.83 -4.14 11.47
CA ASP A 42 -8.55 -3.48 11.26
C ASP A 42 -8.03 -3.76 9.85
N PHE A 43 -7.13 -2.89 9.38
CA PHE A 43 -6.47 -3.05 8.09
C PHE A 43 -5.14 -3.78 8.25
N ILE A 44 -4.80 -4.58 7.25
CA ILE A 44 -3.48 -5.20 7.15
C ILE A 44 -2.76 -4.48 6.00
N ASN A 45 -1.57 -3.98 6.29
CA ASN A 45 -0.80 -3.18 5.34
C ASN A 45 0.63 -3.69 5.21
N ALA A 46 1.21 -3.45 4.06
CA ALA A 46 2.63 -3.67 3.79
C ALA A 46 3.07 -2.69 2.73
N VAL A 47 4.38 -2.45 2.64
CA VAL A 47 4.95 -1.65 1.56
C VAL A 47 5.89 -2.56 0.77
N VAL A 48 5.83 -2.41 -0.55
CA VAL A 48 6.66 -3.20 -1.46
C VAL A 48 7.46 -2.25 -2.33
N LYS A 49 8.72 -2.58 -2.53
CA LYS A 49 9.60 -1.84 -3.43
C LYS A 49 9.74 -2.63 -4.71
N PHE A 50 9.47 -1.96 -5.83
CA PHE A 50 9.56 -2.57 -7.15
C PHE A 50 10.61 -1.88 -8.01
N GLU A 51 11.06 -2.60 -9.01
CA GLU A 51 11.82 -2.07 -10.13
C GLU A 51 10.94 -2.12 -11.37
N PHE A 52 10.74 -0.99 -12.04
CA PHE A 52 9.87 -0.88 -13.20
C PHE A 52 10.29 0.32 -14.05
N GLU A 53 10.41 0.12 -15.35
CA GLU A 53 11.07 1.09 -16.23
C GLU A 53 10.14 1.88 -17.15
N GLN A 54 8.83 1.56 -17.18
CA GLN A 54 7.91 2.16 -18.15
C GLN A 54 7.21 3.43 -17.66
N GLY A 55 7.59 3.92 -16.50
CA GLY A 55 7.07 5.17 -15.96
C GLY A 55 5.91 5.01 -14.99
N PRO A 56 5.62 6.06 -14.21
CA PRO A 56 4.61 5.97 -13.16
C PRO A 56 3.18 5.81 -13.69
N GLU A 57 2.85 6.41 -14.85
CA GLU A 57 1.52 6.27 -15.42
C GLU A 57 1.23 4.83 -15.83
N ALA A 58 2.20 4.16 -16.45
CA ALA A 58 2.07 2.76 -16.82
C ALA A 58 1.94 1.88 -15.58
N LEU A 59 2.72 2.16 -14.54
CA LEU A 59 2.65 1.41 -13.30
C LEU A 59 1.29 1.59 -12.63
N MET A 60 0.78 2.81 -12.56
CA MET A 60 -0.54 3.07 -11.98
C MET A 60 -1.63 2.29 -12.70
N SER A 61 -1.57 2.24 -14.02
CA SER A 61 -2.52 1.46 -14.82
C SER A 61 -2.45 -0.04 -14.49
N ILE A 62 -1.25 -0.56 -14.32
CA ILE A 62 -1.04 -1.96 -13.94
C ILE A 62 -1.59 -2.24 -12.54
N LEU A 63 -1.38 -1.33 -11.60
CA LEU A 63 -1.90 -1.48 -10.24
C LEU A 63 -3.43 -1.52 -10.21
N LEU A 64 -4.08 -0.63 -10.95
CA LEU A 64 -5.54 -0.61 -11.05
C LEU A 64 -6.08 -1.89 -11.70
N SER A 65 -5.43 -2.35 -12.75
CA SER A 65 -5.79 -3.60 -13.42
C SER A 65 -5.65 -4.81 -12.47
N THR A 66 -4.62 -4.79 -11.64
CA THR A 66 -4.39 -5.85 -10.66
C THR A 66 -5.48 -5.88 -9.60
N GLU A 67 -5.89 -4.72 -9.10
CA GLU A 67 -7.01 -4.62 -8.16
C GLU A 67 -8.28 -5.20 -8.76
N ASP A 68 -8.56 -4.87 -10.01
CA ASP A 68 -9.75 -5.37 -10.70
C ASP A 68 -9.73 -6.90 -10.84
N LYS A 69 -8.58 -7.47 -11.18
CA LYS A 69 -8.46 -8.92 -11.34
C LYS A 69 -8.57 -9.68 -10.03
N LEU A 70 -8.20 -9.04 -8.91
CA LEU A 70 -8.24 -9.69 -7.61
C LEU A 70 -9.61 -9.66 -6.94
N GLY A 71 -10.65 -9.25 -7.66
CA GLY A 71 -11.99 -9.41 -7.17
C GLY A 71 -12.75 -8.15 -6.81
N ARG A 72 -12.36 -7.00 -7.39
CA ARG A 72 -13.17 -5.81 -7.24
C ARG A 72 -14.51 -6.03 -7.91
N VAL A 73 -15.59 -6.05 -7.14
CA VAL A 73 -16.93 -6.25 -7.67
C VAL A 73 -17.52 -4.91 -8.08
N ARG A 74 -17.44 -4.59 -9.38
CA ARG A 74 -17.90 -3.30 -9.90
C ARG A 74 -19.41 -3.16 -9.95
N SER A 75 -20.13 -4.28 -9.98
CA SER A 75 -21.59 -4.29 -10.05
C SER A 75 -22.26 -3.89 -8.74
N VAL A 76 -21.52 -3.85 -7.63
CA VAL A 76 -22.04 -3.47 -6.32
C VAL A 76 -21.42 -2.17 -5.89
N PRO A 77 -22.18 -1.06 -5.84
CA PRO A 77 -21.65 0.23 -5.37
C PRO A 77 -21.12 0.11 -3.95
N ASN A 78 -19.97 0.72 -3.71
CA ASN A 78 -19.29 0.72 -2.40
C ASN A 78 -18.87 -0.66 -1.90
N ALA A 79 -18.73 -1.64 -2.79
CA ALA A 79 -18.23 -2.95 -2.41
C ALA A 79 -16.79 -2.84 -1.90
N SER A 80 -16.48 -3.59 -0.84
CA SER A 80 -15.13 -3.65 -0.30
C SER A 80 -14.19 -4.27 -1.31
N ARG A 81 -13.00 -3.71 -1.43
CA ARG A 81 -11.94 -4.30 -2.26
C ARG A 81 -11.22 -5.38 -1.46
N ILE A 82 -10.79 -6.42 -2.16
CA ILE A 82 -9.95 -7.45 -1.55
C ILE A 82 -8.58 -6.88 -1.21
N ILE A 83 -8.08 -5.97 -2.03
CA ILE A 83 -6.79 -5.33 -1.85
C ILE A 83 -6.82 -3.91 -2.44
N ASP A 84 -6.13 -2.99 -1.77
CA ASP A 84 -5.88 -1.65 -2.28
C ASP A 84 -4.39 -1.53 -2.61
N LEU A 85 -4.09 -1.10 -3.82
CA LEU A 85 -2.71 -0.91 -4.28
C LEU A 85 -2.46 0.56 -4.56
N ASP A 86 -1.75 1.21 -3.66
CA ASP A 86 -1.43 2.64 -3.77
C ASP A 86 0.01 2.82 -4.24
N LEU A 87 0.21 3.66 -5.25
CA LEU A 87 1.54 4.06 -5.68
C LEU A 87 2.00 5.23 -4.82
N LEU A 88 3.05 5.02 -4.04
CA LEU A 88 3.53 6.02 -3.08
C LEU A 88 4.60 6.93 -3.67
N ILE A 89 5.60 6.35 -4.29
CA ILE A 89 6.80 7.03 -4.78
C ILE A 89 7.28 6.32 -6.03
N TYR A 90 7.73 7.07 -7.00
CA TYR A 90 8.36 6.54 -8.20
C TYR A 90 9.66 7.29 -8.44
N GLY A 91 10.77 6.80 -7.87
CA GLY A 91 12.05 7.50 -7.95
C GLY A 91 11.94 8.92 -7.44
N GLU A 92 12.42 9.87 -8.23
CA GLU A 92 12.29 11.30 -7.93
C GLU A 92 11.18 11.97 -8.73
N GLU A 93 10.35 11.18 -9.41
CA GLU A 93 9.26 11.70 -10.22
C GLU A 93 8.18 12.37 -9.37
N THR A 94 7.67 13.48 -9.88
CA THR A 94 6.56 14.19 -9.26
C THR A 94 5.39 14.26 -10.23
N ARG A 95 4.18 14.15 -9.70
CA ARG A 95 2.95 14.28 -10.48
C ARG A 95 1.89 14.99 -9.65
N LYS A 96 1.10 15.83 -10.32
CA LYS A 96 -0.07 16.47 -9.71
C LYS A 96 -1.19 16.46 -10.74
N THR A 97 -1.64 15.27 -11.09
CA THR A 97 -2.72 15.10 -12.05
C THR A 97 -3.96 14.55 -11.34
N LYS A 98 -5.09 14.57 -12.04
CA LYS A 98 -6.35 14.05 -11.51
C LYS A 98 -6.24 12.58 -11.09
N ASP A 99 -5.52 11.79 -11.88
CA ASP A 99 -5.45 10.34 -11.69
C ASP A 99 -4.21 9.89 -10.96
N LEU A 100 -3.21 10.76 -10.79
CA LEU A 100 -1.94 10.36 -10.19
C LEU A 100 -1.26 11.54 -9.50
N SER A 101 -0.94 11.36 -8.22
CA SER A 101 -0.15 12.33 -7.45
C SER A 101 1.05 11.61 -6.86
N LEU A 102 2.25 12.14 -7.09
CA LEU A 102 3.50 11.58 -6.59
C LEU A 102 4.38 12.70 -6.01
N PRO A 103 4.99 12.52 -4.85
CA PRO A 103 4.72 11.42 -3.90
C PRO A 103 3.26 11.40 -3.47
N HIS A 104 2.78 10.25 -2.99
CA HIS A 104 1.39 10.13 -2.56
C HIS A 104 1.06 11.21 -1.54
N PRO A 105 -0.02 12.00 -1.75
CA PRO A 105 -0.22 13.24 -0.96
C PRO A 105 -0.50 13.02 0.52
N ARG A 106 -0.96 11.84 0.92
CA ARG A 106 -1.33 11.54 2.30
C ARG A 106 -0.36 10.61 3.02
N MET A 107 0.73 10.19 2.36
CA MET A 107 1.63 9.20 2.96
C MET A 107 2.31 9.71 4.22
N LEU A 108 2.61 11.00 4.29
CA LEU A 108 3.32 11.58 5.44
C LEU A 108 2.45 11.66 6.70
N ASP A 109 1.14 11.52 6.56
CA ASP A 109 0.19 11.57 7.69
C ASP A 109 -0.21 10.17 8.18
N ARG A 110 0.35 9.12 7.59
CA ARG A 110 -0.14 7.75 7.82
C ARG A 110 0.95 6.85 8.39
N ALA A 111 0.83 6.51 9.68
CA ALA A 111 1.74 5.56 10.31
C ALA A 111 1.71 4.19 9.60
N PHE A 112 0.56 3.78 9.09
CA PHE A 112 0.42 2.49 8.41
C PHE A 112 1.11 2.46 7.03
N VAL A 113 1.59 3.61 6.55
CA VAL A 113 2.46 3.73 5.38
C VAL A 113 3.91 3.90 5.81
N LEU A 114 4.18 4.89 6.68
CA LEU A 114 5.54 5.26 7.03
C LEU A 114 6.27 4.19 7.83
N LEU A 115 5.58 3.49 8.73
CA LEU A 115 6.24 2.46 9.53
C LEU A 115 6.74 1.29 8.65
N PRO A 116 5.91 0.69 7.80
CA PRO A 116 6.42 -0.33 6.87
C PRO A 116 7.45 0.22 5.89
N LEU A 117 7.29 1.46 5.43
CA LEU A 117 8.23 2.09 4.50
C LEU A 117 9.63 2.21 5.11
N CYS A 118 9.72 2.51 6.40
CA CYS A 118 11.01 2.61 7.09
C CYS A 118 11.79 1.29 7.08
N GLU A 119 11.12 0.16 6.96
CA GLU A 119 11.79 -1.14 6.86
C GLU A 119 12.58 -1.25 5.54
N LEU A 120 12.08 -0.62 4.49
CA LEU A 120 12.70 -0.65 3.17
C LEU A 120 13.67 0.51 2.95
N ASP A 121 13.40 1.65 3.59
CA ASP A 121 14.21 2.85 3.48
C ASP A 121 14.21 3.59 4.81
N PRO A 122 15.23 3.36 5.67
CA PRO A 122 15.29 4.00 6.98
C PRO A 122 15.37 5.53 6.97
N SER A 123 15.65 6.15 5.82
CA SER A 123 15.69 7.61 5.74
C SER A 123 14.34 8.26 6.04
N TRP A 124 13.24 7.50 5.98
CA TRP A 124 11.91 7.98 6.32
C TRP A 124 11.62 8.04 7.82
N ILE A 125 12.56 7.62 8.67
CA ILE A 125 12.32 7.57 10.12
C ILE A 125 12.07 8.95 10.71
N SER A 126 12.67 10.00 10.16
CA SER A 126 12.44 11.37 10.62
C SER A 126 11.00 11.82 10.37
N GLU A 127 10.41 11.40 9.26
CA GLU A 127 8.99 11.70 8.97
C GLU A 127 8.07 10.89 9.88
N LEU A 128 8.39 9.62 10.11
CA LEU A 128 7.63 8.78 11.04
C LEU A 128 7.61 9.39 12.43
N ALA A 129 8.76 9.91 12.89
CA ALA A 129 8.88 10.50 14.23
C ALA A 129 8.02 11.75 14.43
N LYS A 130 7.56 12.39 13.36
CA LYS A 130 6.66 13.55 13.44
C LYS A 130 5.21 13.17 13.70
N LEU A 131 4.85 11.90 13.54
CA LEU A 131 3.47 11.45 13.73
C LEU A 131 3.15 11.28 15.22
N PRO A 132 1.86 11.37 15.60
CA PRO A 132 1.46 11.12 16.98
C PRO A 132 1.91 9.73 17.44
N MET A 133 2.48 9.65 18.64
CA MET A 133 2.92 8.37 19.20
C MET A 133 1.78 7.38 19.30
N ARG A 134 0.56 7.84 19.54
CA ARG A 134 -0.63 7.02 19.56
C ARG A 134 -0.81 6.22 18.25
N ASP A 135 -0.59 6.87 17.11
CA ASP A 135 -0.76 6.23 15.82
C ASP A 135 0.32 5.17 15.59
N ILE A 136 1.55 5.47 15.98
CA ILE A 136 2.67 4.55 15.84
C ILE A 136 2.46 3.33 16.75
N ASN A 137 2.09 3.57 18.00
CA ASN A 137 1.90 2.50 19.00
C ASN A 137 0.70 1.61 18.69
N ALA A 138 -0.25 2.09 17.90
CA ALA A 138 -1.41 1.31 17.49
C ALA A 138 -1.09 0.27 16.40
N MET A 139 0.07 0.41 15.75
CA MET A 139 0.51 -0.55 14.74
C MET A 139 0.94 -1.85 15.38
N LYS A 140 0.48 -2.98 14.84
CA LYS A 140 0.83 -4.30 15.35
C LYS A 140 1.55 -5.11 14.28
N TYR A 141 2.72 -5.62 14.64
CA TYR A 141 3.45 -6.55 13.79
C TYR A 141 2.73 -7.89 13.77
N ILE A 142 2.45 -8.43 12.59
CA ILE A 142 1.74 -9.69 12.46
C ILE A 142 2.48 -10.73 11.64
N GLY A 143 3.68 -10.45 11.21
CA GLY A 143 4.53 -11.45 10.56
C GLY A 143 4.98 -11.06 9.17
N ARG A 144 5.56 -12.02 8.48
CA ARG A 144 6.04 -11.88 7.10
C ARG A 144 5.07 -12.56 6.14
N TRP A 145 5.15 -12.17 4.88
CA TRP A 145 4.35 -12.77 3.81
C TRP A 145 5.21 -13.55 2.82
#